data_7d0e154f47fb706b8e0b9aee0fb8d76f
#
_entry.id   7d0e154f47fb706b8e0b9aee0fb8d76f
#
_cell.length_a   1.000
_cell.length_b   1.000
_cell.length_c   1.000
_cell.angle_alpha   90.00
_cell.angle_beta   90.00
_cell.angle_gamma   90.00
#
_symmetry.space_group_name_H-M   'P 1'
#
loop_
_entity.id
_entity.type
_entity.pdbx_description
1 polymer ?
#
loop_
_entity_poly.entity_id
_entity_poly.type
_entity_poly.pdbx_seq_one_letter_code
_entity_poly.pdbx_strand_id
1 'polypeptide(L)'
;MNIDRLLATMKEVGADAVLATSYPNVRYAGGFASATGRLYPQNSYWGLVTADDPERPHFVMPSAEIADMVDAGIGTDRMHVYGRPILAVADSGPGPDAGILEVEGRLHADPVSALRALLTELGLERAAIWVDTDDGGVAWRRLREEDVAARWSDGGADILQWTRIIKTPAEVEALRKAGEISQQALTEAFAVLGTGGTDVDVELAWRQAISRRRALPTFFMAGSGDRSAVFRRPGRRRASPGERFRWDCGLVVDGYCADTGGVVQVLAEPSPSELDHYRAVTAAVDAVLAAARPGVTASALYTLARDTMHAAGITRFRHSHVGHGIGVEARDAPLLAPAQPWMPRFRPGERDLTLREDMVLNVEVPFGILGEGGYQHELTFLVVRNGIRLLTRRHPYYVAMSDHVDEIEV
;
A
#
# COMPACT_ATOMS: atom_id res chain seq x y z
N MET A 1 -2.89 -7.42 11.63
CA MET A 1 -1.50 -7.15 12.10
C MET A 1 -0.81 -8.44 12.54
N ASN A 2 0.49 -8.57 12.33
CA ASN A 2 1.30 -9.71 12.80
C ASN A 2 1.75 -9.46 14.25
N ILE A 3 0.94 -9.89 15.22
CA ILE A 3 1.10 -9.57 16.65
C ILE A 3 2.36 -10.21 17.24
N ASP A 4 2.62 -11.49 16.94
CA ASP A 4 3.81 -12.17 17.46
C ASP A 4 5.11 -11.47 17.05
N ARG A 5 5.14 -11.01 15.79
CA ARG A 5 6.28 -10.29 15.26
C ARG A 5 6.39 -8.87 15.85
N LEU A 6 5.27 -8.19 16.06
CA LEU A 6 5.25 -6.90 16.75
C LEU A 6 5.84 -7.03 18.15
N LEU A 7 5.33 -7.97 18.94
CA LEU A 7 5.80 -8.19 20.31
C LEU A 7 7.28 -8.56 20.37
N ALA A 8 7.76 -9.41 19.44
CA ALA A 8 9.16 -9.74 19.34
C ALA A 8 10.03 -8.51 19.04
N THR A 9 9.55 -7.64 18.14
CA THR A 9 10.26 -6.40 17.78
C THR A 9 10.24 -5.39 18.94
N MET A 10 9.08 -5.18 19.59
CA MET A 10 8.96 -4.32 20.76
C MET A 10 9.90 -4.76 21.88
N LYS A 11 9.95 -6.05 22.15
CA LYS A 11 10.87 -6.63 23.14
C LYS A 11 12.35 -6.39 22.78
N GLU A 12 12.71 -6.52 21.50
CA GLU A 12 14.09 -6.29 21.01
C GLU A 12 14.55 -4.86 21.29
N VAL A 13 13.65 -3.87 21.15
CA VAL A 13 13.97 -2.45 21.34
C VAL A 13 13.59 -1.91 22.71
N GLY A 14 13.00 -2.71 23.59
CA GLY A 14 12.54 -2.30 24.91
C GLY A 14 11.36 -1.33 24.87
N ALA A 15 10.43 -1.51 23.91
CA ALA A 15 9.21 -0.73 23.80
C ALA A 15 8.09 -1.35 24.64
N ASP A 16 7.43 -0.56 25.49
CA ASP A 16 6.22 -0.95 26.21
C ASP A 16 4.95 -0.71 25.35
N ALA A 17 5.02 0.31 24.46
CA ALA A 17 3.94 0.62 23.53
C ALA A 17 4.47 1.23 22.22
N VAL A 18 3.65 1.16 21.16
CA VAL A 18 3.87 1.84 19.89
C VAL A 18 2.68 2.76 19.61
N LEU A 19 2.94 4.04 19.37
CA LEU A 19 1.96 5.03 18.96
C LEU A 19 2.03 5.23 17.46
N ALA A 20 1.07 4.67 16.73
CA ALA A 20 0.86 4.89 15.32
C ALA A 20 0.22 6.26 15.10
N THR A 21 0.78 7.09 14.23
CA THR A 21 0.28 8.44 13.92
C THR A 21 0.06 8.68 12.43
N SER A 22 0.68 7.89 11.56
CA SER A 22 0.44 7.92 10.13
C SER A 22 -0.79 7.10 9.76
N TYR A 23 -1.55 7.53 8.74
CA TYR A 23 -2.76 6.85 8.31
C TYR A 23 -2.58 5.33 8.06
N PRO A 24 -1.54 4.87 7.30
CA PRO A 24 -1.36 3.44 7.07
C PRO A 24 -1.00 2.67 8.35
N ASN A 25 -0.22 3.27 9.25
CA ASN A 25 0.17 2.61 10.49
C ASN A 25 -0.97 2.56 11.52
N VAL A 26 -1.79 3.59 11.64
CA VAL A 26 -3.03 3.57 12.45
C VAL A 26 -3.95 2.46 11.95
N ARG A 27 -4.14 2.37 10.62
CA ARG A 27 -4.90 1.30 10.01
C ARG A 27 -4.32 -0.08 10.30
N TYR A 28 -3.01 -0.24 10.14
CA TYR A 28 -2.33 -1.51 10.36
C TYR A 28 -2.41 -1.96 11.82
N ALA A 29 -2.11 -1.05 12.74
CA ALA A 29 -2.09 -1.32 14.16
C ALA A 29 -3.50 -1.56 14.73
N GLY A 30 -4.48 -0.78 14.31
CA GLY A 30 -5.81 -0.74 14.89
C GLY A 30 -6.89 -1.50 14.14
N GLY A 31 -6.65 -1.89 12.89
CA GLY A 31 -7.68 -2.47 12.03
C GLY A 31 -8.76 -1.46 11.60
N PHE A 32 -8.71 -0.23 12.08
CA PHE A 32 -9.66 0.84 11.79
C PHE A 32 -9.12 1.81 10.74
N ALA A 33 -9.94 2.16 9.75
CA ALA A 33 -9.63 3.15 8.74
C ALA A 33 -10.51 4.37 8.93
N SER A 34 -9.95 5.45 9.48
CA SER A 34 -10.66 6.72 9.60
C SER A 34 -11.17 7.21 8.24
N ALA A 35 -12.45 7.56 8.16
CA ALA A 35 -13.05 8.13 6.95
C ALA A 35 -12.44 9.50 6.61
N THR A 36 -12.13 10.30 7.60
CA THR A 36 -11.65 11.68 7.42
C THR A 36 -10.13 11.84 7.56
N GLY A 37 -9.40 10.84 8.10
CA GLY A 37 -7.96 10.93 8.33
C GLY A 37 -7.12 11.16 7.09
N ARG A 38 -7.60 10.74 5.91
CA ARG A 38 -6.97 11.06 4.62
C ARG A 38 -7.24 12.48 4.14
N LEU A 39 -8.38 13.06 4.54
CA LEU A 39 -8.82 14.38 4.11
C LEU A 39 -8.24 15.49 4.98
N TYR A 40 -8.04 15.21 6.24
CA TYR A 40 -7.59 16.18 7.23
C TYR A 40 -6.29 15.72 7.92
N PRO A 41 -5.17 15.62 7.20
CA PRO A 41 -3.90 15.14 7.76
C PRO A 41 -3.34 16.06 8.88
N GLN A 42 -3.88 17.29 9.01
CA GLN A 42 -3.57 18.20 10.11
C GLN A 42 -4.21 17.79 11.45
N ASN A 43 -5.25 16.97 11.43
CA ASN A 43 -5.85 16.40 12.63
C ASN A 43 -5.01 15.22 13.14
N SER A 44 -5.10 14.96 14.42
CA SER A 44 -4.41 13.83 15.04
C SER A 44 -5.31 12.59 15.03
N TYR A 45 -4.87 11.57 14.33
CA TYR A 45 -5.49 10.24 14.28
C TYR A 45 -4.45 9.25 14.77
N TRP A 46 -4.55 8.85 16.03
CA TRP A 46 -3.53 8.03 16.67
C TRP A 46 -4.08 6.69 17.13
N GLY A 47 -3.27 5.65 16.99
CA GLY A 47 -3.54 4.32 17.51
C GLY A 47 -2.42 3.87 18.43
N LEU A 48 -2.72 3.60 19.70
CA LEU A 48 -1.78 3.09 20.68
C LEU A 48 -1.92 1.56 20.79
N VAL A 49 -0.84 0.86 20.54
CA VAL A 49 -0.73 -0.60 20.77
C VAL A 49 0.22 -0.82 21.92
N THR A 50 -0.23 -1.55 22.96
CA THR A 50 0.58 -1.90 24.11
C THR A 50 1.14 -3.31 24.01
N ALA A 51 2.28 -3.57 24.64
CA ALA A 51 2.85 -4.92 24.70
C ALA A 51 2.00 -5.88 25.53
N ASP A 52 1.27 -5.39 26.52
CA ASP A 52 0.46 -6.20 27.42
C ASP A 52 -0.89 -6.62 26.79
N ASP A 53 -1.47 -5.80 25.89
CA ASP A 53 -2.73 -6.11 25.21
C ASP A 53 -2.69 -5.67 23.73
N PRO A 54 -1.87 -6.31 22.90
CA PRO A 54 -1.65 -5.87 21.52
C PRO A 54 -2.85 -6.13 20.58
N GLU A 55 -3.80 -6.96 20.99
CA GLU A 55 -5.02 -7.25 20.22
C GLU A 55 -6.09 -6.17 20.41
N ARG A 56 -5.97 -5.32 21.44
CA ARG A 56 -6.94 -4.28 21.75
C ARG A 56 -6.33 -2.88 21.71
N PRO A 57 -6.00 -2.37 20.51
CA PRO A 57 -5.44 -1.03 20.36
C PRO A 57 -6.42 0.03 20.85
N HIS A 58 -5.89 1.11 21.44
CA HIS A 58 -6.65 2.29 21.84
C HIS A 58 -6.49 3.40 20.81
N PHE A 59 -7.51 4.25 20.68
CA PHE A 59 -7.52 5.29 19.66
C PHE A 59 -7.67 6.68 20.28
N VAL A 60 -6.89 7.63 19.79
CA VAL A 60 -7.08 9.07 20.01
C VAL A 60 -7.52 9.68 18.68
N MET A 61 -8.78 10.10 18.62
CA MET A 61 -9.43 10.51 17.36
C MET A 61 -10.28 11.78 17.56
N PRO A 62 -10.51 12.58 16.51
CA PRO A 62 -11.49 13.67 16.59
C PRO A 62 -12.92 13.15 16.75
N SER A 63 -13.80 13.96 17.35
CA SER A 63 -15.22 13.58 17.61
C SER A 63 -15.99 13.18 16.34
N ALA A 64 -15.58 13.63 15.16
CA ALA A 64 -16.17 13.25 13.89
C ALA A 64 -16.03 11.75 13.54
N GLU A 65 -15.14 11.01 14.20
CA GLU A 65 -14.87 9.59 13.93
C GLU A 65 -15.68 8.65 14.84
N ILE A 66 -16.42 9.15 15.83
CA ILE A 66 -17.08 8.31 16.83
C ILE A 66 -18.03 7.30 16.17
N ALA A 67 -18.88 7.73 15.26
CA ALA A 67 -19.83 6.87 14.58
C ALA A 67 -19.14 5.75 13.80
N ASP A 68 -18.14 6.09 13.00
CA ASP A 68 -17.36 5.12 12.22
C ASP A 68 -16.63 4.10 13.12
N MET A 69 -16.15 4.55 14.29
CA MET A 69 -15.49 3.67 15.26
C MET A 69 -16.50 2.70 15.90
N VAL A 70 -17.70 3.18 16.24
CA VAL A 70 -18.80 2.34 16.76
C VAL A 70 -19.23 1.31 15.73
N ASP A 71 -19.44 1.72 14.49
CA ASP A 71 -19.79 0.84 13.36
C ASP A 71 -18.69 -0.19 13.05
N ALA A 72 -17.44 0.15 13.29
CA ALA A 72 -16.30 -0.77 13.19
C ALA A 72 -16.19 -1.75 14.37
N GLY A 73 -17.09 -1.65 15.37
CA GLY A 73 -17.10 -2.54 16.54
C GLY A 73 -15.99 -2.24 17.55
N ILE A 74 -15.42 -1.05 17.54
CA ILE A 74 -14.45 -0.61 18.54
C ILE A 74 -15.21 -0.35 19.83
N GLY A 75 -14.76 -0.96 20.93
CA GLY A 75 -15.36 -0.73 22.25
C GLY A 75 -15.19 0.72 22.72
N THR A 76 -16.20 1.29 23.38
CA THR A 76 -16.17 2.67 23.87
C THR A 76 -15.02 2.91 24.86
N ASP A 77 -14.61 1.88 25.59
CA ASP A 77 -13.45 1.87 26.49
C ASP A 77 -12.09 2.10 25.81
N ARG A 78 -12.04 1.91 24.48
CA ARG A 78 -10.83 2.13 23.67
C ARG A 78 -10.83 3.44 22.92
N MET A 79 -11.88 4.26 23.06
CA MET A 79 -12.06 5.52 22.35
C MET A 79 -11.74 6.71 23.25
N HIS A 80 -10.62 7.37 23.00
CA HIS A 80 -10.20 8.62 23.66
C HIS A 80 -10.35 9.77 22.68
N VAL A 81 -11.54 10.36 22.68
CA VAL A 81 -11.98 11.28 21.64
C VAL A 81 -11.78 12.73 22.06
N TYR A 82 -11.35 13.57 21.16
CA TYR A 82 -11.17 14.99 21.40
C TYR A 82 -12.04 15.85 20.48
N GLY A 83 -12.33 17.05 20.91
CA GLY A 83 -13.10 18.04 20.16
C GLY A 83 -14.26 18.62 20.95
N ARG A 84 -15.36 18.89 20.27
CA ARG A 84 -16.58 19.46 20.87
C ARG A 84 -17.77 18.55 20.60
N PRO A 85 -18.77 18.53 21.49
CA PRO A 85 -20.05 17.88 21.22
C PRO A 85 -20.68 18.48 19.95
N ILE A 86 -21.20 17.62 19.09
CA ILE A 86 -21.80 18.01 17.82
C ILE A 86 -23.24 17.53 17.67
N LEU A 87 -23.71 16.66 18.58
CA LEU A 87 -25.01 16.00 18.47
C LEU A 87 -26.06 16.61 19.39
N ALA A 88 -27.29 16.70 18.90
CA ALA A 88 -28.48 16.87 19.69
C ALA A 88 -29.26 15.54 19.72
N VAL A 89 -29.86 15.22 20.87
CA VAL A 89 -30.65 13.99 21.07
C VAL A 89 -32.13 14.30 20.89
N ALA A 90 -32.85 13.46 20.15
CA ALA A 90 -34.29 13.57 20.00
C ALA A 90 -35.02 13.27 21.34
N ASP A 91 -36.22 13.83 21.53
CA ASP A 91 -37.03 13.57 22.75
C ASP A 91 -37.35 12.07 22.96
N SER A 92 -37.35 11.29 21.86
CA SER A 92 -37.51 9.82 21.89
C SER A 92 -36.25 9.05 22.35
N GLY A 93 -35.15 9.75 22.59
CA GLY A 93 -33.86 9.18 22.96
C GLY A 93 -32.95 8.91 21.77
N PRO A 94 -31.72 8.40 22.03
CA PRO A 94 -30.65 8.25 21.01
C PRO A 94 -30.84 7.03 20.09
N GLY A 95 -31.84 6.18 20.31
CA GLY A 95 -32.02 4.97 19.52
C GLY A 95 -30.86 3.98 19.66
N PRO A 96 -30.48 3.27 18.58
CA PRO A 96 -29.39 2.29 18.57
C PRO A 96 -28.00 2.90 18.80
N ASP A 97 -27.85 4.21 18.61
CA ASP A 97 -26.54 4.91 18.62
C ASP A 97 -26.17 5.46 20.02
N ALA A 98 -26.74 4.90 21.07
CA ALA A 98 -26.50 5.32 22.46
C ALA A 98 -25.00 5.31 22.83
N GLY A 99 -24.21 4.39 22.26
CA GLY A 99 -22.75 4.33 22.45
C GLY A 99 -22.02 5.61 21.99
N ILE A 100 -22.55 6.30 20.99
CA ILE A 100 -21.98 7.57 20.54
C ILE A 100 -22.05 8.63 21.64
N LEU A 101 -23.21 8.73 22.33
CA LEU A 101 -23.39 9.68 23.42
C LEU A 101 -22.50 9.38 24.64
N GLU A 102 -22.26 8.11 24.92
CA GLU A 102 -21.35 7.72 25.99
C GLU A 102 -19.94 8.28 25.74
N VAL A 103 -19.44 8.16 24.51
CA VAL A 103 -18.13 8.68 24.10
C VAL A 103 -18.14 10.20 24.04
N GLU A 104 -19.21 10.81 23.49
CA GLU A 104 -19.34 12.28 23.41
C GLU A 104 -19.40 12.93 24.80
N GLY A 105 -19.91 12.21 25.80
CA GLY A 105 -19.90 12.65 27.19
C GLY A 105 -18.49 12.71 27.85
N ARG A 106 -17.47 12.16 27.19
CA ARG A 106 -16.08 12.05 27.72
C ARG A 106 -15.06 12.75 26.81
N LEU A 107 -15.48 13.74 26.02
CA LEU A 107 -14.58 14.44 25.09
C LEU A 107 -13.46 15.20 25.80
N HIS A 108 -12.26 15.08 25.24
CA HIS A 108 -11.12 15.87 25.63
C HIS A 108 -11.01 17.16 24.80
N ALA A 109 -10.34 18.19 25.33
CA ALA A 109 -10.22 19.46 24.64
C ALA A 109 -9.39 19.39 23.34
N ASP A 110 -8.37 18.51 23.36
CA ASP A 110 -7.39 18.37 22.28
C ASP A 110 -6.75 16.95 22.31
N PRO A 111 -6.02 16.54 21.25
CA PRO A 111 -5.48 15.18 21.16
C PRO A 111 -4.42 14.86 22.22
N VAL A 112 -3.67 15.86 22.71
CA VAL A 112 -2.64 15.61 23.71
C VAL A 112 -3.27 15.36 25.08
N SER A 113 -4.32 16.10 25.44
CA SER A 113 -5.11 15.84 26.66
C SER A 113 -5.78 14.48 26.61
N ALA A 114 -6.31 14.05 25.45
CA ALA A 114 -6.87 12.72 25.25
C ALA A 114 -5.81 11.62 25.43
N LEU A 115 -4.66 11.77 24.83
CA LEU A 115 -3.56 10.81 24.98
C LEU A 115 -3.04 10.75 26.44
N ARG A 116 -2.93 11.89 27.10
CA ARG A 116 -2.53 11.95 28.53
C ARG A 116 -3.49 11.17 29.41
N ALA A 117 -4.78 11.36 29.21
CA ALA A 117 -5.82 10.61 29.92
C ALA A 117 -5.71 9.09 29.67
N LEU A 118 -5.53 8.69 28.40
CA LEU A 118 -5.29 7.31 28.01
C LEU A 118 -4.05 6.71 28.72
N LEU A 119 -2.93 7.41 28.70
CA LEU A 119 -1.70 6.92 29.34
C LEU A 119 -1.85 6.76 30.85
N THR A 120 -2.56 7.69 31.49
CA THR A 120 -2.87 7.58 32.93
C THR A 120 -3.80 6.41 33.23
N GLU A 121 -4.85 6.20 32.43
CA GLU A 121 -5.79 5.08 32.57
C GLU A 121 -5.08 3.72 32.46
N LEU A 122 -4.11 3.62 31.54
CA LEU A 122 -3.32 2.41 31.32
C LEU A 122 -2.09 2.28 32.22
N GLY A 123 -1.79 3.28 33.08
CA GLY A 123 -0.58 3.28 33.92
C GLY A 123 0.73 3.40 33.13
N LEU A 124 0.69 4.04 31.96
CA LEU A 124 1.79 4.13 31.00
C LEU A 124 2.57 5.47 31.09
N GLU A 125 2.37 6.28 32.14
CA GLU A 125 3.02 7.61 32.27
C GLU A 125 4.56 7.54 32.32
N ARG A 126 5.12 6.35 32.59
CA ARG A 126 6.57 6.12 32.62
C ARG A 126 7.03 5.10 31.59
N ALA A 127 6.14 4.63 30.72
CA ALA A 127 6.42 3.62 29.71
C ALA A 127 7.38 4.13 28.62
N ALA A 128 8.06 3.18 27.97
CA ALA A 128 8.83 3.43 26.76
C ALA A 128 7.89 3.35 25.55
N ILE A 129 7.52 4.49 24.99
CA ILE A 129 6.59 4.59 23.87
C ILE A 129 7.34 5.00 22.61
N TRP A 130 7.22 4.19 21.57
CA TRP A 130 7.81 4.46 20.27
C TRP A 130 6.77 5.04 19.31
N VAL A 131 7.06 6.21 18.72
CA VAL A 131 6.14 6.94 17.84
C VAL A 131 6.55 6.78 16.39
N ASP A 132 5.59 6.59 15.48
CA ASP A 132 5.83 6.38 14.05
C ASP A 132 6.06 7.69 13.26
N THR A 133 6.64 8.68 13.88
CA THR A 133 6.99 9.95 13.23
C THR A 133 8.49 10.20 13.32
N ASP A 134 9.13 10.37 12.16
CA ASP A 134 10.58 10.49 12.07
C ASP A 134 11.07 11.93 12.00
N ASP A 135 10.24 12.88 11.57
CA ASP A 135 10.64 14.24 11.19
C ASP A 135 10.14 15.32 12.14
N GLY A 136 9.66 14.94 13.31
CA GLY A 136 9.08 15.87 14.25
C GLY A 136 7.76 16.45 13.78
N GLY A 137 6.89 15.62 13.19
CA GLY A 137 5.51 15.97 12.84
C GLY A 137 4.79 16.72 13.97
N VAL A 138 3.69 17.40 13.67
CA VAL A 138 2.96 18.25 14.63
C VAL A 138 2.65 17.50 15.94
N ALA A 139 2.22 16.25 15.82
CA ALA A 139 1.92 15.40 16.97
C ALA A 139 3.16 15.18 17.88
N TRP A 140 4.28 14.80 17.28
CA TRP A 140 5.53 14.55 18.00
C TRP A 140 6.06 15.80 18.72
N ARG A 141 6.05 16.95 18.05
CA ARG A 141 6.46 18.23 18.67
C ARG A 141 5.58 18.57 19.86
N ARG A 142 4.25 18.47 19.73
CA ARG A 142 3.33 18.75 20.83
C ARG A 142 3.51 17.82 22.01
N LEU A 143 3.70 16.52 21.79
CA LEU A 143 3.96 15.55 22.86
C LEU A 143 5.22 15.90 23.67
N ARG A 144 6.27 16.38 22.98
CA ARG A 144 7.52 16.82 23.64
C ARG A 144 7.38 18.17 24.32
N GLU A 145 6.70 19.13 23.70
CA GLU A 145 6.50 20.49 24.24
C GLU A 145 5.60 20.49 25.48
N GLU A 146 4.62 19.60 25.54
CA GLU A 146 3.64 19.52 26.63
C GLU A 146 4.05 18.57 27.77
N ASP A 147 5.28 18.07 27.75
CA ASP A 147 5.88 17.23 28.80
C ASP A 147 4.96 16.08 29.26
N VAL A 148 4.44 15.35 28.29
CA VAL A 148 3.72 14.10 28.55
C VAL A 148 4.72 13.08 29.08
N ALA A 149 4.50 12.56 30.28
CA ALA A 149 5.50 11.94 31.14
C ALA A 149 6.14 10.62 30.67
N ALA A 150 5.74 10.06 29.50
CA ALA A 150 6.30 8.84 28.94
C ALA A 150 7.73 9.04 28.38
N ARG A 151 8.51 7.98 28.32
CA ARG A 151 9.81 7.96 27.64
C ARG A 151 9.59 7.77 26.14
N TRP A 152 9.68 8.84 25.37
CA TRP A 152 9.41 8.87 23.95
C TRP A 152 10.63 8.51 23.10
N SER A 153 10.42 7.65 22.09
CA SER A 153 11.38 7.31 21.05
C SER A 153 10.76 7.48 19.67
N ASP A 154 11.54 7.89 18.68
CA ASP A 154 11.11 8.21 17.32
C ASP A 154 11.33 7.08 16.29
N GLY A 155 11.23 5.85 16.66
CA GLY A 155 11.44 4.69 15.79
C GLY A 155 10.22 3.81 15.61
N GLY A 156 9.02 4.29 15.95
CA GLY A 156 7.78 3.53 15.82
C GLY A 156 7.46 3.13 14.39
N ALA A 157 7.79 3.99 13.41
CA ALA A 157 7.66 3.69 11.99
C ALA A 157 8.49 2.46 11.60
N ASP A 158 9.72 2.35 12.09
CA ASP A 158 10.60 1.21 11.84
C ASP A 158 10.04 -0.08 12.43
N ILE A 159 9.48 -0.03 13.66
CA ILE A 159 8.84 -1.18 14.30
C ILE A 159 7.66 -1.67 13.47
N LEU A 160 6.75 -0.77 13.10
CA LEU A 160 5.56 -1.10 12.34
C LEU A 160 5.89 -1.58 10.92
N GLN A 161 6.81 -0.91 10.24
CA GLN A 161 7.31 -1.33 8.92
C GLN A 161 7.97 -2.72 8.99
N TRP A 162 8.84 -2.96 9.98
CA TRP A 162 9.47 -4.26 10.18
C TRP A 162 8.47 -5.35 10.51
N THR A 163 7.40 -5.03 11.23
CA THR A 163 6.33 -5.96 11.55
C THR A 163 5.55 -6.35 10.29
N ARG A 164 5.12 -5.38 9.48
CA ARG A 164 4.22 -5.60 8.35
C ARG A 164 4.87 -6.17 7.09
N ILE A 165 6.22 -6.22 6.99
CA ILE A 165 6.87 -6.90 5.87
C ILE A 165 6.57 -8.40 5.83
N ILE A 166 6.26 -9.03 6.97
CA ILE A 166 5.82 -10.43 7.07
C ILE A 166 4.31 -10.45 7.25
N LYS A 167 3.61 -10.98 6.26
CA LYS A 167 2.15 -10.97 6.18
C LYS A 167 1.54 -12.14 6.94
N THR A 168 0.44 -11.91 7.61
CA THR A 168 -0.43 -12.98 8.13
C THR A 168 -1.22 -13.61 6.97
N PRO A 169 -1.79 -14.83 7.14
CA PRO A 169 -2.65 -15.44 6.12
C PRO A 169 -3.84 -14.56 5.70
N ALA A 170 -4.43 -13.82 6.64
CA ALA A 170 -5.53 -12.90 6.35
C ALA A 170 -5.09 -11.72 5.49
N GLU A 171 -3.89 -11.17 5.75
CA GLU A 171 -3.30 -10.10 4.94
C GLU A 171 -2.96 -10.59 3.52
N VAL A 172 -2.42 -11.80 3.39
CA VAL A 172 -2.15 -12.42 2.08
C VAL A 172 -3.43 -12.56 1.27
N GLU A 173 -4.53 -13.01 1.89
CA GLU A 173 -5.82 -13.16 1.20
C GLU A 173 -6.40 -11.79 0.81
N ALA A 174 -6.28 -10.76 1.65
CA ALA A 174 -6.70 -9.41 1.31
C ALA A 174 -5.92 -8.84 0.11
N LEU A 175 -4.61 -9.06 0.06
CA LEU A 175 -3.75 -8.65 -1.06
C LEU A 175 -4.08 -9.41 -2.34
N ARG A 176 -4.34 -10.72 -2.25
CA ARG A 176 -4.80 -11.54 -3.38
C ARG A 176 -6.11 -10.99 -3.96
N LYS A 177 -7.10 -10.73 -3.10
CA LYS A 177 -8.39 -10.14 -3.49
C LYS A 177 -8.22 -8.77 -4.15
N ALA A 178 -7.36 -7.91 -3.61
CA ALA A 178 -7.07 -6.60 -4.18
C ALA A 178 -6.48 -6.72 -5.60
N GLY A 179 -5.50 -7.61 -5.80
CA GLY A 179 -4.91 -7.90 -7.10
C GLY A 179 -5.93 -8.44 -8.12
N GLU A 180 -6.79 -9.37 -7.70
CA GLU A 180 -7.85 -9.92 -8.54
C GLU A 180 -8.84 -8.84 -9.00
N ILE A 181 -9.27 -7.96 -8.09
CA ILE A 181 -10.15 -6.82 -8.40
C ILE A 181 -9.48 -5.89 -9.42
N SER A 182 -8.19 -5.59 -9.25
CA SER A 182 -7.45 -4.74 -10.18
C SER A 182 -7.41 -5.34 -11.59
N GLN A 183 -7.05 -6.61 -11.70
CA GLN A 183 -6.96 -7.29 -13.00
C GLN A 183 -8.31 -7.39 -13.71
N GLN A 184 -9.39 -7.73 -13.02
CA GLN A 184 -10.74 -7.77 -13.59
C GLN A 184 -11.19 -6.39 -14.10
N ALA A 185 -10.94 -5.34 -13.30
CA ALA A 185 -11.31 -3.98 -13.68
C ALA A 185 -10.53 -3.46 -14.89
N LEU A 186 -9.27 -3.85 -15.03
CA LEU A 186 -8.43 -3.49 -16.17
C LEU A 186 -8.94 -4.16 -17.46
N THR A 187 -9.27 -5.46 -17.42
CA THR A 187 -9.82 -6.15 -18.58
C THR A 187 -11.10 -5.49 -19.09
N GLU A 188 -11.99 -5.05 -18.17
CA GLU A 188 -13.19 -4.27 -18.55
C GLU A 188 -12.83 -2.90 -19.16
N ALA A 189 -11.81 -2.24 -18.65
CA ALA A 189 -11.43 -0.90 -19.08
C ALA A 189 -10.75 -0.88 -20.46
N PHE A 190 -10.01 -1.93 -20.82
CA PHE A 190 -9.28 -1.99 -22.10
C PHE A 190 -10.20 -2.01 -23.32
N ALA A 191 -11.44 -2.46 -23.20
CA ALA A 191 -12.42 -2.38 -24.27
C ALA A 191 -12.64 -0.94 -24.81
N VAL A 192 -12.39 0.07 -23.97
CA VAL A 192 -12.47 1.49 -24.35
C VAL A 192 -11.45 1.85 -25.43
N LEU A 193 -10.27 1.23 -25.43
CA LEU A 193 -9.23 1.46 -26.45
C LEU A 193 -9.69 1.01 -27.84
N GLY A 194 -10.33 -0.17 -27.92
CA GLY A 194 -10.87 -0.72 -29.17
C GLY A 194 -11.97 0.13 -29.79
N THR A 195 -12.72 0.89 -28.99
CA THR A 195 -13.77 1.79 -29.45
C THR A 195 -13.29 3.22 -29.72
N GLY A 196 -11.99 3.46 -29.66
CA GLY A 196 -11.36 4.76 -29.93
C GLY A 196 -11.50 5.77 -28.78
N GLY A 197 -11.61 5.28 -27.54
CA GLY A 197 -11.54 6.13 -26.34
C GLY A 197 -10.16 6.74 -26.11
N THR A 198 -10.10 7.72 -25.26
CA THR A 198 -8.85 8.39 -24.85
C THR A 198 -8.22 7.68 -23.66
N ASP A 199 -6.93 7.98 -23.35
CA ASP A 199 -6.28 7.46 -22.14
C ASP A 199 -7.09 7.77 -20.86
N VAL A 200 -7.72 8.95 -20.77
CA VAL A 200 -8.61 9.33 -19.65
C VAL A 200 -9.87 8.49 -19.61
N ASP A 201 -10.45 8.12 -20.77
CA ASP A 201 -11.65 7.28 -20.82
C ASP A 201 -11.36 5.87 -20.28
N VAL A 202 -10.15 5.34 -20.50
CA VAL A 202 -9.70 4.07 -19.90
C VAL A 202 -9.60 4.20 -18.37
N GLU A 203 -8.99 5.28 -17.86
CA GLU A 203 -8.94 5.55 -16.42
C GLU A 203 -10.35 5.63 -15.81
N LEU A 204 -11.28 6.33 -16.47
CA LEU A 204 -12.65 6.47 -15.99
C LEU A 204 -13.39 5.11 -15.97
N ALA A 205 -13.24 4.30 -17.00
CA ALA A 205 -13.82 2.96 -17.05
C ALA A 205 -13.26 2.08 -15.93
N TRP A 206 -11.94 2.10 -15.71
CA TRP A 206 -11.30 1.38 -14.62
C TRP A 206 -11.81 1.87 -13.25
N ARG A 207 -11.89 3.20 -13.02
CA ARG A 207 -12.44 3.75 -11.77
C ARG A 207 -13.88 3.30 -11.51
N GLN A 208 -14.71 3.24 -12.53
CA GLN A 208 -16.09 2.72 -12.44
C GLN A 208 -16.09 1.23 -12.07
N ALA A 209 -15.23 0.45 -12.72
CA ALA A 209 -15.14 -0.98 -12.48
C ALA A 209 -14.67 -1.33 -11.05
N ILE A 210 -13.67 -0.62 -10.53
CA ILE A 210 -13.20 -0.85 -9.14
C ILE A 210 -14.21 -0.35 -8.11
N SER A 211 -14.93 0.77 -8.38
CA SER A 211 -15.94 1.30 -7.47
C SER A 211 -17.11 0.34 -7.29
N ARG A 212 -17.55 -0.36 -8.35
CA ARG A 212 -18.56 -1.44 -8.24
C ARG A 212 -18.11 -2.58 -7.31
N ARG A 213 -16.82 -2.73 -7.09
CA ARG A 213 -16.19 -3.74 -6.21
C ARG A 213 -15.75 -3.19 -4.86
N ARG A 214 -16.24 -1.97 -4.51
CA ARG A 214 -15.93 -1.28 -3.25
C ARG A 214 -14.45 -0.98 -3.05
N ALA A 215 -13.65 -0.94 -4.11
CA ALA A 215 -12.26 -0.51 -4.07
C ALA A 215 -12.14 0.99 -4.40
N LEU A 216 -11.10 1.61 -3.85
CA LEU A 216 -10.77 3.01 -4.08
C LEU A 216 -9.49 3.12 -4.90
N PRO A 217 -9.39 4.05 -5.87
CA PRO A 217 -8.16 4.27 -6.60
C PRO A 217 -7.08 4.89 -5.70
N THR A 218 -5.85 4.44 -5.83
CA THR A 218 -4.68 5.11 -5.24
C THR A 218 -3.98 5.98 -6.28
N PHE A 219 -3.70 5.42 -7.46
CA PHE A 219 -3.14 6.13 -8.60
C PHE A 219 -3.54 5.44 -9.91
N PHE A 220 -3.40 6.17 -11.03
CA PHE A 220 -3.49 5.63 -12.38
C PHE A 220 -2.55 6.44 -13.28
N MET A 221 -1.51 5.80 -13.80
CA MET A 221 -0.56 6.36 -14.73
C MET A 221 -0.64 5.60 -16.05
N ALA A 222 -0.83 6.32 -17.16
CA ALA A 222 -0.95 5.68 -18.45
C ALA A 222 -0.66 6.64 -19.60
N GLY A 223 -0.35 6.07 -20.75
CA GLY A 223 -0.21 6.83 -21.99
C GLY A 223 -0.16 5.93 -23.20
N SER A 224 -0.67 6.45 -24.33
CA SER A 224 -0.65 5.79 -25.64
C SER A 224 0.49 6.26 -26.50
N GLY A 225 0.96 5.39 -27.41
CA GLY A 225 2.00 5.65 -28.39
C GLY A 225 3.32 6.04 -27.75
N ASP A 226 3.98 7.07 -28.26
CA ASP A 226 5.24 7.60 -27.76
C ASP A 226 5.14 8.12 -26.30
N ARG A 227 3.95 8.53 -25.89
CA ARG A 227 3.68 8.98 -24.53
C ARG A 227 3.76 7.85 -23.51
N SER A 228 3.62 6.60 -23.92
CA SER A 228 3.75 5.42 -23.06
C SER A 228 5.19 5.19 -22.57
N ALA A 229 6.18 5.83 -23.16
CA ALA A 229 7.59 5.72 -22.76
C ALA A 229 7.88 6.13 -21.31
N VAL A 230 7.09 7.02 -20.74
CA VAL A 230 7.28 7.52 -19.36
C VAL A 230 5.97 7.46 -18.56
N PHE A 231 6.09 7.34 -17.24
CA PHE A 231 4.95 7.41 -16.34
C PHE A 231 4.35 8.81 -16.35
N ARG A 232 3.05 8.91 -16.58
CA ARG A 232 2.31 10.17 -16.62
C ARG A 232 0.83 9.98 -16.32
N ARG A 233 0.17 11.07 -16.00
CA ARG A 233 -1.30 11.06 -15.91
C ARG A 233 -1.90 10.82 -17.30
N PRO A 234 -3.01 10.07 -17.41
CA PRO A 234 -3.74 9.87 -18.64
C PRO A 234 -4.11 11.20 -19.32
N GLY A 235 -3.98 11.21 -20.63
CA GLY A 235 -4.28 12.37 -21.47
C GLY A 235 -5.58 12.20 -22.25
N ARG A 236 -6.01 13.27 -22.96
CA ARG A 236 -7.17 13.23 -23.86
C ARG A 236 -6.80 12.77 -25.29
N ARG A 237 -5.62 12.18 -25.44
CA ARG A 237 -5.20 11.60 -26.71
C ARG A 237 -5.91 10.27 -26.93
N ARG A 238 -6.35 10.03 -28.16
CA ARG A 238 -6.81 8.73 -28.62
C ARG A 238 -5.61 7.93 -29.09
N ALA A 239 -5.56 6.67 -28.73
CA ALA A 239 -4.57 5.75 -29.31
C ALA A 239 -4.92 5.49 -30.78
N SER A 240 -3.90 5.46 -31.66
CA SER A 240 -4.05 5.06 -33.03
C SER A 240 -3.89 3.54 -33.16
N PRO A 241 -4.49 2.91 -34.21
CA PRO A 241 -4.21 1.51 -34.49
C PRO A 241 -2.70 1.22 -34.60
N GLY A 242 -2.24 0.18 -33.96
CA GLY A 242 -0.82 -0.18 -33.89
C GLY A 242 -0.03 0.51 -32.79
N GLU A 243 -0.64 1.40 -32.02
CA GLU A 243 0.04 1.99 -30.86
C GLU A 243 -0.14 1.12 -29.60
N ARG A 244 0.80 1.28 -28.67
CA ARG A 244 0.71 0.67 -27.35
C ARG A 244 0.13 1.66 -26.34
N PHE A 245 -0.74 1.17 -25.49
CA PHE A 245 -1.14 1.80 -24.25
C PHE A 245 -0.42 1.10 -23.08
N ARG A 246 0.45 1.81 -22.37
CA ARG A 246 1.07 1.31 -21.14
C ARG A 246 0.34 1.90 -19.95
N TRP A 247 0.05 1.06 -18.98
CA TRP A 247 -0.55 1.47 -17.71
C TRP A 247 0.30 1.04 -16.52
N ASP A 248 0.08 1.74 -15.41
CA ASP A 248 0.53 1.41 -14.08
C ASP A 248 -0.50 2.00 -13.11
N CYS A 249 -1.17 1.16 -12.34
CA CYS A 249 -2.28 1.61 -11.52
C CYS A 249 -2.41 0.82 -10.22
N GLY A 250 -2.87 1.53 -9.19
CA GLY A 250 -3.07 0.96 -7.88
C GLY A 250 -4.46 1.27 -7.30
N LEU A 251 -4.94 0.33 -6.52
CA LEU A 251 -6.18 0.48 -5.75
C LEU A 251 -5.98 0.03 -4.30
N VAL A 252 -6.94 0.37 -3.46
CA VAL A 252 -7.05 -0.15 -2.09
C VAL A 252 -8.46 -0.70 -1.87
N VAL A 253 -8.53 -1.89 -1.31
CA VAL A 253 -9.78 -2.52 -0.86
C VAL A 253 -9.56 -3.15 0.51
N ASP A 254 -10.51 -2.94 1.41
CA ASP A 254 -10.42 -3.40 2.81
C ASP A 254 -9.08 -3.03 3.49
N GLY A 255 -8.46 -1.90 3.03
CA GLY A 255 -7.21 -1.34 3.55
C GLY A 255 -5.93 -1.95 3.02
N TYR A 256 -6.00 -2.89 2.07
CA TYR A 256 -4.83 -3.48 1.41
C TYR A 256 -4.76 -3.04 -0.05
N CYS A 257 -3.54 -2.77 -0.50
CA CYS A 257 -3.27 -2.23 -1.82
C CYS A 257 -3.11 -3.33 -2.87
N ALA A 258 -3.42 -3.00 -4.12
CA ALA A 258 -2.91 -3.68 -5.30
C ALA A 258 -2.13 -2.70 -6.15
N ASP A 259 -1.12 -3.22 -6.83
CA ASP A 259 -0.32 -2.53 -7.82
C ASP A 259 -0.20 -3.42 -9.05
N THR A 260 -0.49 -2.88 -10.22
CA THR A 260 -0.53 -3.64 -11.47
C THR A 260 -0.11 -2.77 -12.65
N GLY A 261 0.76 -3.28 -13.48
CA GLY A 261 1.24 -2.60 -14.68
C GLY A 261 1.46 -3.53 -15.86
N GLY A 262 1.32 -2.96 -17.05
CA GLY A 262 1.45 -3.73 -18.29
C GLY A 262 1.26 -2.90 -19.56
N VAL A 263 0.99 -3.60 -20.66
CA VAL A 263 0.76 -3.02 -22.00
C VAL A 263 -0.45 -3.62 -22.70
N VAL A 264 -1.12 -2.78 -23.49
CA VAL A 264 -2.16 -3.18 -24.43
C VAL A 264 -1.79 -2.66 -25.81
N GLN A 265 -1.82 -3.52 -26.84
CA GLN A 265 -1.78 -3.11 -28.23
C GLN A 265 -3.16 -2.66 -28.69
N VAL A 266 -3.24 -1.64 -29.50
CA VAL A 266 -4.52 -1.04 -29.91
C VAL A 266 -4.81 -1.33 -31.36
N LEU A 267 -5.91 -2.03 -31.64
CA LEU A 267 -6.48 -2.28 -32.98
C LEU A 267 -5.50 -2.85 -34.03
N ALA A 268 -4.46 -3.55 -33.59
CA ALA A 268 -3.52 -4.23 -34.46
C ALA A 268 -2.71 -5.26 -33.66
N GLU A 269 -2.22 -6.29 -34.33
CA GLU A 269 -1.25 -7.21 -33.78
C GLU A 269 0.11 -6.50 -33.53
N PRO A 270 0.83 -6.85 -32.45
CA PRO A 270 2.16 -6.32 -32.21
C PRO A 270 3.14 -6.80 -33.27
N SER A 271 4.06 -5.92 -33.68
CA SER A 271 5.17 -6.26 -34.57
C SER A 271 6.16 -7.23 -33.88
N PRO A 272 6.98 -7.96 -34.65
CA PRO A 272 8.03 -8.82 -34.07
C PRO A 272 8.98 -8.07 -33.11
N SER A 273 9.36 -6.85 -33.45
CA SER A 273 10.24 -6.03 -32.61
C SER A 273 9.57 -5.64 -31.28
N GLU A 274 8.27 -5.35 -31.31
CA GLU A 274 7.49 -5.06 -30.10
C GLU A 274 7.38 -6.28 -29.20
N LEU A 275 7.13 -7.45 -29.79
CA LEU A 275 7.12 -8.72 -29.05
C LEU A 275 8.50 -9.04 -28.45
N ASP A 276 9.61 -8.75 -29.17
CA ASP A 276 10.96 -8.98 -28.64
C ASP A 276 11.25 -8.10 -27.41
N HIS A 277 10.83 -6.83 -27.42
CA HIS A 277 10.94 -5.96 -26.25
C HIS A 277 10.07 -6.47 -25.08
N TYR A 278 8.85 -6.89 -25.36
CA TYR A 278 7.96 -7.40 -24.32
C TYR A 278 8.48 -8.73 -23.75
N ARG A 279 8.99 -9.64 -24.58
CA ARG A 279 9.65 -10.87 -24.13
C ARG A 279 10.83 -10.60 -23.23
N ALA A 280 11.65 -9.59 -23.53
CA ALA A 280 12.77 -9.21 -22.68
C ALA A 280 12.31 -8.75 -21.30
N VAL A 281 11.26 -7.92 -21.25
CA VAL A 281 10.65 -7.46 -20.00
C VAL A 281 10.07 -8.63 -19.22
N THR A 282 9.31 -9.52 -19.87
CA THR A 282 8.71 -10.70 -19.25
C THR A 282 9.77 -11.67 -18.75
N ALA A 283 10.84 -11.92 -19.54
CA ALA A 283 11.94 -12.77 -19.13
C ALA A 283 12.66 -12.25 -17.87
N ALA A 284 12.80 -10.91 -17.75
CA ALA A 284 13.39 -10.31 -16.54
C ALA A 284 12.49 -10.50 -15.30
N VAL A 285 11.17 -10.34 -15.45
CA VAL A 285 10.20 -10.66 -14.38
C VAL A 285 10.29 -12.14 -13.99
N ASP A 286 10.29 -13.03 -14.99
CA ASP A 286 10.37 -14.49 -14.77
C ASP A 286 11.67 -14.92 -14.08
N ALA A 287 12.78 -14.30 -14.43
CA ALA A 287 14.06 -14.56 -13.78
C ALA A 287 14.00 -14.20 -12.28
N VAL A 288 13.38 -13.05 -11.93
CA VAL A 288 13.16 -12.65 -10.54
C VAL A 288 12.27 -13.66 -9.82
N LEU A 289 11.13 -14.03 -10.40
CA LEU A 289 10.19 -15.00 -9.81
C LEU A 289 10.84 -16.36 -9.58
N ALA A 290 11.64 -16.85 -10.54
CA ALA A 290 12.34 -18.12 -10.42
C ALA A 290 13.43 -18.12 -9.35
N ALA A 291 14.08 -16.98 -9.12
CA ALA A 291 15.13 -16.83 -8.12
C ALA A 291 14.60 -16.48 -6.71
N ALA A 292 13.42 -15.87 -6.62
CA ALA A 292 12.87 -15.38 -5.36
C ALA A 292 12.53 -16.54 -4.41
N ARG A 293 13.17 -16.54 -3.24
CA ARG A 293 12.95 -17.49 -2.15
C ARG A 293 13.57 -16.92 -0.86
N PRO A 294 13.26 -17.46 0.31
CA PRO A 294 13.94 -17.06 1.54
C PRO A 294 15.46 -17.15 1.40
N GLY A 295 16.17 -16.14 1.91
CA GLY A 295 17.64 -16.05 1.86
C GLY A 295 18.22 -15.27 0.67
N VAL A 296 17.45 -14.99 -0.37
CA VAL A 296 17.88 -14.14 -1.48
C VAL A 296 17.74 -12.67 -1.10
N THR A 297 18.71 -11.82 -1.44
CA THR A 297 18.66 -10.40 -1.13
C THR A 297 17.90 -9.62 -2.20
N ALA A 298 17.31 -8.49 -1.80
CA ALA A 298 16.58 -7.62 -2.70
C ALA A 298 17.47 -7.06 -3.83
N SER A 299 18.73 -6.73 -3.54
CA SER A 299 19.69 -6.23 -4.54
C SER A 299 20.10 -7.32 -5.55
N ALA A 300 20.16 -8.58 -5.13
CA ALA A 300 20.46 -9.70 -6.04
C ALA A 300 19.34 -9.88 -7.08
N LEU A 301 18.07 -9.74 -6.67
CA LEU A 301 16.93 -9.79 -7.60
C LEU A 301 16.94 -8.62 -8.59
N TYR A 302 17.27 -7.41 -8.14
CA TYR A 302 17.46 -6.27 -9.03
C TYR A 302 18.56 -6.55 -10.06
N THR A 303 19.71 -7.02 -9.61
CA THR A 303 20.86 -7.31 -10.47
C THR A 303 20.49 -8.35 -11.53
N LEU A 304 19.79 -9.42 -11.13
CA LEU A 304 19.32 -10.48 -12.02
C LEU A 304 18.37 -9.93 -13.11
N ALA A 305 17.38 -9.13 -12.75
CA ALA A 305 16.45 -8.54 -13.71
C ALA A 305 17.20 -7.64 -14.72
N ARG A 306 18.09 -6.76 -14.22
CA ARG A 306 18.90 -5.89 -15.07
C ARG A 306 19.78 -6.70 -16.04
N ASP A 307 20.45 -7.72 -15.55
CA ASP A 307 21.37 -8.53 -16.35
C ASP A 307 20.60 -9.35 -17.40
N THR A 308 19.37 -9.81 -17.08
CA THR A 308 18.47 -10.47 -18.03
C THR A 308 18.06 -9.50 -19.15
N MET A 309 17.67 -8.26 -18.81
CA MET A 309 17.38 -7.22 -19.81
C MET A 309 18.59 -6.94 -20.72
N HIS A 310 19.79 -6.85 -20.15
CA HIS A 310 21.02 -6.64 -20.90
C HIS A 310 21.34 -7.81 -21.84
N ALA A 311 21.17 -9.04 -21.35
CA ALA A 311 21.36 -10.26 -22.15
C ALA A 311 20.38 -10.35 -23.33
N ALA A 312 19.17 -9.82 -23.19
CA ALA A 312 18.19 -9.67 -24.27
C ALA A 312 18.49 -8.48 -25.23
N GLY A 313 19.64 -7.83 -25.10
CA GLY A 313 20.06 -6.70 -25.95
C GLY A 313 19.61 -5.33 -25.49
N ILE A 314 18.83 -5.23 -24.40
CA ILE A 314 18.35 -3.96 -23.84
C ILE A 314 19.37 -3.38 -22.86
N THR A 315 20.55 -3.03 -23.35
CA THR A 315 21.69 -2.52 -22.54
C THR A 315 21.44 -1.13 -21.94
N ARG A 316 20.36 -0.44 -22.35
CA ARG A 316 19.95 0.87 -21.83
C ARG A 316 18.95 0.81 -20.69
N PHE A 317 18.59 -0.39 -20.21
CA PHE A 317 17.74 -0.53 -19.04
C PHE A 317 18.40 0.11 -17.81
N ARG A 318 17.73 1.08 -17.18
CA ARG A 318 18.28 1.90 -16.10
C ARG A 318 17.26 2.20 -15.01
N HIS A 319 16.23 1.37 -14.84
CA HIS A 319 15.26 1.60 -13.79
C HIS A 319 15.92 1.48 -12.41
N SER A 320 15.51 2.29 -11.45
CA SER A 320 16.13 2.35 -10.12
C SER A 320 15.80 1.14 -9.23
N HIS A 321 14.73 0.42 -9.55
CA HIS A 321 14.25 -0.77 -8.84
C HIS A 321 13.49 -1.67 -9.82
N VAL A 322 13.20 -2.89 -9.42
CA VAL A 322 12.43 -3.86 -10.20
C VAL A 322 11.32 -4.50 -9.36
N GLY A 323 10.84 -3.78 -8.38
CA GLY A 323 9.75 -4.21 -7.51
C GLY A 323 9.90 -3.73 -6.07
N HIS A 324 8.90 -4.03 -5.27
CA HIS A 324 8.82 -3.61 -3.87
C HIS A 324 7.87 -4.51 -3.07
N GLY A 325 7.93 -4.42 -1.75
CA GLY A 325 6.89 -4.97 -0.89
C GLY A 325 5.56 -4.24 -1.11
N ILE A 326 4.46 -4.91 -0.82
CA ILE A 326 3.11 -4.35 -0.91
C ILE A 326 2.29 -4.80 0.30
N GLY A 327 1.39 -3.94 0.78
CA GLY A 327 0.59 -4.20 1.99
C GLY A 327 -0.50 -3.17 2.18
N VAL A 328 -0.53 -2.54 3.34
CA VAL A 328 -1.40 -1.39 3.63
C VAL A 328 -0.95 -0.12 2.90
N GLU A 329 0.28 -0.11 2.42
CA GLU A 329 0.81 0.87 1.47
C GLU A 329 1.05 0.20 0.12
N ALA A 330 0.89 0.97 -0.96
CA ALA A 330 1.20 0.50 -2.30
C ALA A 330 2.69 0.12 -2.43
N ARG A 331 3.55 0.81 -1.67
CA ARG A 331 4.99 0.54 -1.63
C ARG A 331 5.47 0.33 -0.19
N ASP A 332 5.58 -0.92 0.21
CA ASP A 332 6.20 -1.38 1.44
C ASP A 332 7.67 -1.78 1.21
N ALA A 333 8.41 -2.03 2.29
CA ALA A 333 9.72 -2.67 2.22
C ALA A 333 9.59 -4.19 1.94
N PRO A 334 10.60 -4.82 1.31
CA PRO A 334 11.81 -4.22 0.75
C PRO A 334 11.57 -3.56 -0.62
N LEU A 335 12.49 -2.70 -1.05
CA LEU A 335 12.60 -2.28 -2.44
C LEU A 335 13.57 -3.22 -3.16
N LEU A 336 13.20 -3.79 -4.29
CA LEU A 336 14.09 -4.62 -5.12
C LEU A 336 15.01 -3.70 -5.94
N ALA A 337 16.08 -3.21 -5.30
CA ALA A 337 16.97 -2.17 -5.80
C ALA A 337 18.43 -2.43 -5.38
N PRO A 338 19.42 -1.79 -6.03
CA PRO A 338 20.84 -1.95 -5.67
C PRO A 338 21.18 -1.44 -4.26
N ALA A 339 20.39 -0.51 -3.74
CA ALA A 339 20.52 -0.01 -2.37
C ALA A 339 19.13 0.16 -1.75
N GLN A 340 19.03 -0.14 -0.46
CA GLN A 340 17.77 -0.03 0.27
C GLN A 340 17.60 1.42 0.75
N PRO A 341 16.50 2.12 0.38
CA PRO A 341 16.23 3.46 0.86
C PRO A 341 15.78 3.49 2.33
N TRP A 342 15.31 2.34 2.83
CA TRP A 342 14.84 2.17 4.20
C TRP A 342 15.50 0.96 4.86
N MET A 343 15.99 1.16 6.07
CA MET A 343 16.47 0.11 6.97
C MET A 343 16.06 0.46 8.38
N PRO A 344 15.56 -0.50 9.19
CA PRO A 344 15.19 -0.22 10.56
C PRO A 344 16.39 0.25 11.37
N ARG A 345 16.25 1.33 12.12
CA ARG A 345 17.32 1.95 12.91
C ARG A 345 17.89 1.01 13.94
N PHE A 346 17.10 0.09 14.46
CA PHE A 346 17.55 -0.92 15.42
C PHE A 346 18.30 -2.09 14.76
N ARG A 347 18.39 -2.12 13.42
CA ARG A 347 19.15 -3.12 12.65
C ARG A 347 20.07 -2.47 11.61
N PRO A 348 20.99 -1.58 12.02
CA PRO A 348 21.80 -0.81 11.08
C PRO A 348 22.80 -1.65 10.25
N GLY A 349 23.02 -2.91 10.63
CA GLY A 349 23.90 -3.83 9.91
C GLY A 349 23.24 -4.55 8.73
N GLU A 350 21.91 -4.56 8.64
CA GLU A 350 21.17 -5.19 7.54
C GLU A 350 21.01 -4.17 6.39
N ARG A 351 22.09 -3.96 5.61
CA ARG A 351 22.10 -2.98 4.51
C ARG A 351 21.35 -3.43 3.27
N ASP A 352 21.03 -4.71 3.15
CA ASP A 352 20.32 -5.30 2.03
C ASP A 352 19.32 -6.33 2.58
N LEU A 353 18.04 -6.03 2.44
CA LEU A 353 16.99 -6.89 2.99
C LEU A 353 16.96 -8.24 2.28
N THR A 354 17.07 -9.28 3.07
CA THR A 354 16.93 -10.67 2.63
C THR A 354 15.46 -11.07 2.64
N LEU A 355 14.99 -11.69 1.57
CA LEU A 355 13.63 -12.21 1.48
C LEU A 355 13.40 -13.26 2.57
N ARG A 356 12.20 -13.25 3.14
CA ARG A 356 11.74 -14.18 4.16
C ARG A 356 10.40 -14.76 3.76
N GLU A 357 10.08 -15.92 4.27
CA GLU A 357 8.74 -16.52 4.13
C GLU A 357 7.67 -15.53 4.59
N ASP A 358 6.51 -15.55 3.93
CA ASP A 358 5.37 -14.68 4.14
C ASP A 358 5.59 -13.18 3.78
N MET A 359 6.67 -12.84 3.10
CA MET A 359 6.74 -11.54 2.42
C MET A 359 5.87 -11.56 1.16
N VAL A 360 5.10 -10.49 0.95
CA VAL A 360 4.41 -10.25 -0.32
C VAL A 360 5.09 -9.09 -1.04
N LEU A 361 5.51 -9.36 -2.26
CA LEU A 361 6.22 -8.40 -3.10
C LEU A 361 5.53 -8.26 -4.45
N ASN A 362 5.71 -7.11 -5.03
CA ASN A 362 5.46 -6.84 -6.43
C ASN A 362 6.79 -6.87 -7.19
N VAL A 363 6.83 -7.54 -8.35
CA VAL A 363 7.93 -7.44 -9.30
C VAL A 363 7.43 -6.71 -10.53
N GLU A 364 8.13 -5.66 -10.93
CA GLU A 364 7.83 -4.81 -12.07
C GLU A 364 9.09 -4.54 -12.90
N VAL A 365 8.99 -4.60 -14.21
CA VAL A 365 10.08 -4.25 -15.11
C VAL A 365 9.54 -3.28 -16.17
N PRO A 366 9.50 -1.97 -15.87
CA PRO A 366 9.12 -0.96 -16.85
C PRO A 366 10.34 -0.60 -17.74
N PHE A 367 10.09 -0.51 -19.04
CA PHE A 367 11.08 -0.08 -20.01
C PHE A 367 10.45 0.88 -21.03
N GLY A 368 11.03 2.05 -21.23
CA GLY A 368 10.51 3.06 -22.13
C GLY A 368 11.59 3.63 -23.06
N ILE A 369 11.23 3.85 -24.32
CA ILE A 369 12.06 4.47 -25.34
C ILE A 369 11.36 5.75 -25.81
N LEU A 370 11.95 6.90 -25.53
CA LEU A 370 11.40 8.19 -25.98
C LEU A 370 11.28 8.24 -27.49
N GLY A 371 10.09 8.59 -27.99
CA GLY A 371 9.77 8.60 -29.41
C GLY A 371 9.22 7.27 -29.97
N GLU A 372 9.23 6.19 -29.15
CA GLU A 372 8.73 4.87 -29.59
C GLU A 372 7.61 4.36 -28.67
N GLY A 373 7.73 4.54 -27.36
CA GLY A 373 6.76 4.06 -26.38
C GLY A 373 7.39 3.21 -25.28
N GLY A 374 6.53 2.54 -24.49
CA GLY A 374 6.96 1.79 -23.32
C GLY A 374 6.39 0.39 -23.22
N TYR A 375 7.04 -0.42 -22.42
CA TYR A 375 6.69 -1.79 -22.05
C TYR A 375 6.72 -1.93 -20.56
N GLN A 376 5.89 -2.81 -20.01
CA GLN A 376 5.87 -3.18 -18.60
C GLN A 376 5.24 -4.55 -18.42
N HIS A 377 5.78 -5.30 -17.47
CA HIS A 377 5.16 -6.49 -16.95
C HIS A 377 5.31 -6.49 -15.45
N GLU A 378 4.21 -6.81 -14.73
CA GLU A 378 4.15 -6.62 -13.29
C GLU A 378 3.28 -7.70 -12.63
N LEU A 379 3.80 -8.33 -11.58
CA LEU A 379 3.13 -9.43 -10.88
C LEU A 379 3.36 -9.33 -9.37
N THR A 380 2.30 -9.61 -8.61
CA THR A 380 2.40 -9.73 -7.15
C THR A 380 2.56 -11.20 -6.75
N PHE A 381 3.49 -11.47 -5.85
CA PHE A 381 3.80 -12.81 -5.36
C PHE A 381 4.04 -12.86 -3.86
N LEU A 382 3.72 -14.02 -3.27
CA LEU A 382 4.06 -14.40 -1.90
C LEU A 382 5.34 -15.22 -1.91
N VAL A 383 6.29 -14.89 -1.06
CA VAL A 383 7.46 -15.74 -0.78
C VAL A 383 7.02 -16.90 0.11
N VAL A 384 7.23 -18.11 -0.35
CA VAL A 384 6.98 -19.35 0.41
C VAL A 384 8.27 -20.08 0.70
N ARG A 385 8.22 -21.12 1.53
CA ARG A 385 9.41 -21.84 2.03
C ARG A 385 10.45 -22.20 0.97
N ASN A 386 10.03 -22.63 -0.22
CA ASN A 386 10.93 -23.11 -1.27
C ASN A 386 10.73 -22.38 -2.62
N GLY A 387 10.34 -21.11 -2.60
CA GLY A 387 10.11 -20.33 -3.81
C GLY A 387 9.02 -19.29 -3.63
N ILE A 388 8.12 -19.19 -4.60
CA ILE A 388 7.03 -18.21 -4.60
C ILE A 388 5.68 -18.84 -4.92
N ARG A 389 4.61 -18.11 -4.57
CA ARG A 389 3.25 -18.33 -5.06
C ARG A 389 2.73 -17.02 -5.62
N LEU A 390 2.29 -17.01 -6.88
CA LEU A 390 1.66 -15.82 -7.47
C LEU A 390 0.33 -15.51 -6.76
N LEU A 391 0.10 -14.24 -6.49
CA LEU A 391 -1.17 -13.70 -5.98
C LEU A 391 -1.99 -13.04 -7.07
N THR A 392 -1.34 -12.55 -8.13
CA THR A 392 -1.99 -12.10 -9.37
C THR A 392 -1.75 -13.14 -10.49
N ARG A 393 -2.68 -13.24 -11.43
CA ARG A 393 -2.45 -14.08 -12.63
C ARG A 393 -1.43 -13.39 -13.54
N ARG A 394 -0.69 -14.17 -14.31
CA ARG A 394 0.16 -13.63 -15.38
C ARG A 394 -0.71 -12.85 -16.36
N HIS A 395 -0.24 -11.68 -16.74
CA HIS A 395 -0.86 -10.92 -17.81
C HIS A 395 -0.38 -11.45 -19.15
N PRO A 396 -1.27 -11.80 -20.06
CA PRO A 396 -0.91 -11.95 -21.47
C PRO A 396 -0.54 -10.58 -22.05
N TYR A 397 -0.05 -10.58 -23.28
CA TYR A 397 -0.03 -9.36 -24.06
C TYR A 397 -1.46 -9.09 -24.54
N TYR A 398 -2.05 -7.98 -24.08
CA TYR A 398 -3.42 -7.65 -24.46
C TYR A 398 -3.47 -6.95 -25.81
N VAL A 399 -4.45 -7.30 -26.63
CA VAL A 399 -4.78 -6.60 -27.88
C VAL A 399 -6.23 -6.14 -27.80
N ALA A 400 -6.45 -4.83 -27.72
CA ALA A 400 -7.78 -4.23 -27.71
C ALA A 400 -8.29 -4.07 -29.14
N MET A 401 -9.23 -4.93 -29.55
CA MET A 401 -9.94 -4.86 -30.83
C MET A 401 -11.24 -4.06 -30.69
N SER A 402 -11.95 -3.81 -31.77
CA SER A 402 -13.15 -2.94 -31.78
C SER A 402 -14.32 -3.48 -30.94
N ASP A 403 -14.40 -4.78 -30.72
CA ASP A 403 -15.51 -5.47 -30.06
C ASP A 403 -15.06 -6.42 -28.92
N HIS A 404 -13.76 -6.67 -28.77
CA HIS A 404 -13.21 -7.57 -27.74
C HIS A 404 -11.76 -7.22 -27.38
N VAL A 405 -11.24 -7.90 -26.37
CA VAL A 405 -9.83 -7.82 -25.96
C VAL A 405 -9.24 -9.22 -26.05
N ASP A 406 -8.28 -9.40 -26.95
CA ASP A 406 -7.53 -10.64 -27.10
C ASP A 406 -6.39 -10.74 -26.10
N GLU A 407 -6.04 -11.98 -25.76
CA GLU A 407 -4.90 -12.32 -24.92
C GLU A 407 -3.91 -13.13 -25.76
N ILE A 408 -2.72 -12.59 -26.01
CA ILE A 408 -1.65 -13.30 -26.73
C ILE A 408 -0.65 -13.82 -25.69
N GLU A 409 -0.46 -15.14 -25.67
CA GLU A 409 0.63 -15.75 -24.88
C GLU A 409 1.97 -15.43 -25.57
N VAL A 410 2.93 -14.90 -24.78
CA VAL A 410 4.21 -14.38 -25.29
C VAL A 410 5.39 -15.02 -24.54
#